data_cd45fd957ad72ceaa02a5003db5e62a0
#
_entry.id   cd45fd957ad72ceaa02a5003db5e62a0
#
_cell.length_a   1.000
_cell.length_b   1.000
_cell.length_c   1.000
_cell.angle_alpha   90.00
_cell.angle_beta   90.00
_cell.angle_gamma   90.00
#
_symmetry.space_group_name_H-M   'P 1'
#
loop_
_entity.id
_entity.type
_entity.pdbx_description
1 polymer ?
#
loop_
_entity_poly.entity_id
_entity_poly.type
_entity_poly.pdbx_seq_one_letter_code
_entity_poly.pdbx_strand_id
1 'polypeptide(L)'
;MVARASPPSPARLGTALDLPVIELDKHFWAPDLTPTPKNQWTQIQHRLTSGEQWVIDGDLGPYDVLDVRLRAADTVIVLDFPLWRCAWRALRRSRENLAFWRWLLTYRRRSLPTVMAAIADDANHAELHLLRTPHAVEQLLAQANPTAPPDQAR
;
A
#
# COMPACT_ATOMS: atom_id res chain seq x y z
N MET A 1 -26.27 10.58 -11.70
CA MET A 1 -25.08 9.96 -12.31
C MET A 1 -23.99 9.94 -11.25
N VAL A 2 -23.68 8.77 -10.69
CA VAL A 2 -22.76 8.65 -9.55
C VAL A 2 -21.35 8.59 -10.11
N ALA A 3 -20.57 9.64 -9.89
CA ALA A 3 -19.14 9.66 -10.22
C ALA A 3 -18.44 8.51 -9.48
N ARG A 4 -17.92 7.54 -10.22
CA ARG A 4 -17.07 6.49 -9.70
C ARG A 4 -15.69 7.09 -9.40
N ALA A 5 -15.48 7.53 -8.17
CA ALA A 5 -14.13 7.74 -7.70
C ALA A 5 -13.40 6.37 -7.75
N SER A 6 -12.47 6.23 -8.65
CA SER A 6 -11.58 5.07 -8.69
C SER A 6 -10.85 4.97 -7.35
N PRO A 7 -10.59 3.75 -6.82
CA PRO A 7 -9.83 3.61 -5.59
C PRO A 7 -8.48 4.30 -5.74
N PRO A 8 -7.98 4.90 -4.65
CA PRO A 8 -6.60 5.32 -4.62
C PRO A 8 -5.74 4.09 -4.94
N SER A 9 -5.07 4.12 -6.06
CA SER A 9 -4.12 3.09 -6.42
C SER A 9 -2.72 3.68 -6.30
N PRO A 10 -1.72 2.90 -5.90
CA PRO A 10 -0.33 3.32 -5.90
C PRO A 10 0.12 3.89 -7.24
N ALA A 11 -0.44 3.37 -8.34
CA ALA A 11 -0.23 3.90 -9.68
C ALA A 11 -0.64 5.38 -9.82
N ARG A 12 -1.72 5.81 -9.16
CA ARG A 12 -2.12 7.23 -9.17
C ARG A 12 -1.13 8.11 -8.41
N LEU A 13 -0.60 7.61 -7.30
CA LEU A 13 0.43 8.31 -6.55
C LEU A 13 1.73 8.40 -7.37
N GLY A 14 2.19 7.31 -7.95
CA GLY A 14 3.34 7.31 -8.84
C GLY A 14 3.20 8.28 -10.00
N THR A 15 2.02 8.30 -10.65
CA THR A 15 1.74 9.27 -11.72
C THR A 15 1.72 10.71 -11.21
N ALA A 16 1.15 10.97 -10.03
CA ALA A 16 1.06 12.31 -9.46
C ALA A 16 2.43 12.87 -9.07
N LEU A 17 3.35 12.00 -8.63
CA LEU A 17 4.70 12.35 -8.20
C LEU A 17 5.74 12.17 -9.30
N ASP A 18 5.37 11.62 -10.46
CA ASP A 18 6.30 11.20 -11.53
C ASP A 18 7.35 10.20 -11.01
N LEU A 19 6.93 9.23 -10.18
CA LEU A 19 7.78 8.22 -9.56
C LEU A 19 7.49 6.81 -10.07
N PRO A 20 8.51 5.94 -10.20
CA PRO A 20 8.31 4.53 -10.51
C PRO A 20 7.54 3.83 -9.38
N VAL A 21 6.54 3.04 -9.76
CA VAL A 21 5.75 2.22 -8.82
C VAL A 21 6.24 0.79 -8.85
N ILE A 22 6.63 0.29 -7.68
CA ILE A 22 7.12 -1.07 -7.46
C ILE A 22 6.03 -1.84 -6.70
N GLU A 23 5.40 -2.80 -7.36
CA GLU A 23 4.40 -3.70 -6.74
C GLU A 23 5.12 -4.92 -6.16
N LEU A 24 5.19 -5.05 -4.83
CA LEU A 24 5.94 -6.12 -4.16
C LEU A 24 5.48 -7.53 -4.56
N ASP A 25 4.19 -7.74 -4.76
CA ASP A 25 3.64 -9.04 -5.17
C ASP A 25 4.28 -9.57 -6.46
N LYS A 26 4.61 -8.69 -7.41
CA LYS A 26 5.25 -9.07 -8.67
C LYS A 26 6.69 -9.57 -8.51
N HIS A 27 7.34 -9.21 -7.42
CA HIS A 27 8.73 -9.58 -7.13
C HIS A 27 8.84 -10.72 -6.11
N PHE A 28 7.78 -10.94 -5.33
CA PHE A 28 7.77 -11.90 -4.23
C PHE A 28 7.35 -13.31 -4.67
N TRP A 29 6.29 -13.40 -5.48
CA TRP A 29 5.73 -14.68 -5.90
C TRP A 29 6.40 -15.19 -7.16
N ALA A 30 6.88 -16.43 -7.12
CA ALA A 30 7.29 -17.13 -8.33
C ALA A 30 6.08 -17.47 -9.22
N PRO A 31 6.26 -17.82 -10.50
CA PRO A 31 5.15 -18.16 -11.41
C PRO A 31 4.25 -19.28 -10.91
N ASP A 32 4.78 -20.18 -10.09
CA ASP A 32 4.05 -21.29 -9.43
C ASP A 32 3.43 -20.89 -8.09
N LEU A 33 3.43 -19.60 -7.75
CA LEU A 33 2.98 -19.03 -6.49
C LEU A 33 3.79 -19.49 -5.26
N THR A 34 5.00 -19.99 -5.46
CA THR A 34 5.92 -20.27 -4.37
C THR A 34 6.46 -18.96 -3.79
N PRO A 35 6.45 -18.77 -2.45
CA PRO A 35 6.98 -17.58 -1.84
C PRO A 35 8.50 -17.54 -1.94
N THR A 36 9.06 -16.37 -2.20
CA THR A 36 10.51 -16.15 -2.17
C THR A 36 11.05 -16.37 -0.76
N PRO A 37 12.13 -17.16 -0.58
CA PRO A 37 12.75 -17.35 0.72
C PRO A 37 13.16 -16.03 1.37
N LYS A 38 13.01 -15.92 2.70
CA LYS A 38 13.20 -14.67 3.45
C LYS A 38 14.54 -13.98 3.19
N ASN A 39 15.62 -14.74 3.15
CA ASN A 39 16.98 -14.22 2.89
C ASN A 39 17.13 -13.62 1.48
N GLN A 40 16.54 -14.25 0.48
CA GLN A 40 16.50 -13.73 -0.89
C GLN A 40 15.58 -12.50 -0.98
N TRP A 41 14.43 -12.56 -0.30
CA TRP A 41 13.49 -11.44 -0.25
C TRP A 41 14.11 -10.19 0.36
N THR A 42 14.87 -10.32 1.42
CA THR A 42 15.65 -9.22 2.01
C THR A 42 16.58 -8.58 0.97
N GLN A 43 17.33 -9.39 0.21
CA GLN A 43 18.23 -8.89 -0.82
C GLN A 43 17.48 -8.20 -1.98
N ILE A 44 16.33 -8.75 -2.35
CA ILE A 44 15.47 -8.13 -3.37
C ILE A 44 14.98 -6.78 -2.88
N GLN A 45 14.46 -6.68 -1.65
CA GLN A 45 14.01 -5.40 -1.10
C GLN A 45 15.14 -4.36 -1.04
N HIS A 46 16.33 -4.73 -0.63
CA HIS A 46 17.49 -3.82 -0.67
C HIS A 46 17.77 -3.29 -2.08
N ARG A 47 17.65 -4.13 -3.11
CA ARG A 47 17.80 -3.68 -4.49
C ARG A 47 16.65 -2.78 -4.95
N LEU A 48 15.42 -3.10 -4.57
CA LEU A 48 14.26 -2.28 -4.93
C LEU A 48 14.29 -0.90 -4.27
N THR A 49 14.86 -0.78 -3.07
CA THR A 49 15.00 0.47 -2.32
C THR A 49 16.30 1.21 -2.59
N SER A 50 17.20 0.70 -3.44
CA SER A 50 18.49 1.34 -3.74
C SER A 50 18.38 2.51 -4.73
N GLY A 51 17.25 2.67 -5.41
CA GLY A 51 16.98 3.81 -6.28
C GLY A 51 16.77 5.09 -5.47
N GLU A 52 17.06 6.25 -6.07
CA GLU A 52 16.88 7.54 -5.41
C GLU A 52 15.41 7.88 -5.13
N GLN A 53 14.51 7.40 -5.98
CA GLN A 53 13.08 7.72 -5.90
C GLN A 53 12.23 6.52 -6.29
N TRP A 54 11.22 6.21 -5.50
CA TRP A 54 10.30 5.10 -5.74
C TRP A 54 9.00 5.21 -4.93
N VAL A 55 7.97 4.56 -5.41
CA VAL A 55 6.75 4.25 -4.66
C VAL A 55 6.65 2.74 -4.55
N ILE A 56 6.74 2.19 -3.36
CA ILE A 56 6.58 0.74 -3.11
C ILE A 56 5.18 0.47 -2.61
N ASP A 57 4.49 -0.45 -3.29
CA ASP A 57 3.16 -0.93 -2.92
C ASP A 57 3.18 -2.40 -2.54
N GLY A 58 2.54 -2.71 -1.44
CA GLY A 58 2.28 -4.06 -0.99
C GLY A 58 2.52 -4.26 0.50
N ASP A 59 1.80 -5.25 1.03
CA ASP A 59 1.96 -5.80 2.38
C ASP A 59 1.85 -7.32 2.24
N LEU A 60 2.96 -8.02 2.44
CA LEU A 60 3.05 -9.48 2.34
C LEU A 60 2.77 -10.18 3.68
N GLY A 61 2.31 -9.42 4.67
CA GLY A 61 1.97 -9.94 5.99
C GLY A 61 3.15 -10.66 6.66
N PRO A 62 2.97 -11.92 7.10
CA PRO A 62 4.01 -12.64 7.85
C PRO A 62 5.24 -13.02 7.02
N TYR A 63 5.18 -12.90 5.69
CA TYR A 63 6.29 -13.18 4.78
C TYR A 63 7.19 -11.98 4.56
N ASP A 64 6.79 -10.80 5.04
CA ASP A 64 7.47 -9.56 4.75
C ASP A 64 8.71 -9.30 5.61
N VAL A 65 9.56 -8.41 5.10
CA VAL A 65 10.75 -7.86 5.79
C VAL A 65 10.58 -6.34 5.76
N LEU A 66 9.62 -5.87 6.56
CA LEU A 66 9.18 -4.46 6.57
C LEU A 66 10.31 -3.48 6.87
N ASP A 67 11.21 -3.85 7.77
CA ASP A 67 12.31 -3.01 8.26
C ASP A 67 13.20 -2.48 7.14
N VAL A 68 13.46 -3.27 6.09
CA VAL A 68 14.34 -2.86 4.98
C VAL A 68 13.78 -1.62 4.27
N ARG A 69 12.53 -1.68 3.84
CA ARG A 69 11.92 -0.55 3.11
C ARG A 69 11.51 0.60 4.02
N LEU A 70 11.14 0.32 5.28
CA LEU A 70 10.78 1.36 6.23
C LEU A 70 11.98 2.25 6.58
N ARG A 71 13.18 1.68 6.74
CA ARG A 71 14.41 2.46 6.97
C ARG A 71 14.84 3.30 5.78
N ALA A 72 14.42 2.92 4.57
CA ALA A 72 14.75 3.65 3.34
C ALA A 72 13.67 4.67 2.93
N ALA A 73 12.50 4.65 3.53
CA ALA A 73 11.38 5.49 3.16
C ALA A 73 11.44 6.87 3.82
N ASP A 74 11.20 7.94 3.06
CA ASP A 74 10.98 9.30 3.58
C ASP A 74 9.52 9.51 3.99
N THR A 75 8.61 8.78 3.37
CA THR A 75 7.17 8.90 3.59
C THR A 75 6.52 7.53 3.64
N VAL A 76 5.69 7.31 4.64
CA VAL A 76 4.91 6.07 4.81
C VAL A 76 3.43 6.39 4.76
N ILE A 77 2.70 5.73 3.84
CA ILE A 77 1.26 5.90 3.69
C ILE A 77 0.55 4.61 4.10
N VAL A 78 -0.26 4.69 5.15
CA VAL A 78 -1.07 3.58 5.66
C VAL A 78 -2.53 3.82 5.31
N LEU A 79 -3.13 2.88 4.56
CA LEU A 79 -4.54 2.92 4.19
C LEU A 79 -5.38 2.12 5.19
N ASP A 80 -5.97 2.78 6.19
CA ASP A 80 -6.84 2.17 7.20
C ASP A 80 -8.33 2.41 6.90
N PHE A 81 -8.82 1.85 5.79
CA PHE A 81 -10.24 1.99 5.46
C PHE A 81 -11.14 1.14 6.35
N PRO A 82 -12.36 1.63 6.69
CA PRO A 82 -13.33 0.85 7.45
C PRO A 82 -13.66 -0.49 6.79
N LEU A 83 -13.71 -1.57 7.57
CA LEU A 83 -13.95 -2.95 7.09
C LEU A 83 -15.18 -3.08 6.20
N TRP A 84 -16.29 -2.37 6.51
CA TRP A 84 -17.51 -2.41 5.72
C TRP A 84 -17.30 -1.91 4.27
N ARG A 85 -16.39 -0.93 4.07
CA ARG A 85 -16.02 -0.46 2.72
C ARG A 85 -15.21 -1.48 1.96
N CYS A 86 -14.24 -2.13 2.63
CA CYS A 86 -13.45 -3.21 2.04
C CYS A 86 -14.35 -4.39 1.71
N ALA A 87 -15.25 -4.77 2.61
CA ALA A 87 -16.22 -5.83 2.42
C ALA A 87 -17.18 -5.56 1.25
N TRP A 88 -17.76 -4.38 1.18
CA TRP A 88 -18.64 -3.98 0.08
C TRP A 88 -17.94 -4.03 -1.29
N ARG A 89 -16.68 -3.67 -1.35
CA ARG A 89 -15.86 -3.73 -2.57
C ARG A 89 -15.54 -5.17 -2.97
N ALA A 90 -15.18 -6.01 -2.01
CA ALA A 90 -14.92 -7.43 -2.22
C ALA A 90 -16.17 -8.14 -2.75
N LEU A 91 -17.35 -7.90 -2.16
CA LEU A 91 -18.64 -8.41 -2.64
C LEU A 91 -18.95 -8.02 -4.09
N ARG A 92 -18.54 -6.82 -4.52
CA ARG A 92 -18.80 -6.36 -5.90
C ARG A 92 -17.79 -6.89 -6.93
N ARG A 93 -16.60 -7.31 -6.50
CA ARG A 93 -15.52 -7.72 -7.40
C ARG A 93 -15.60 -9.17 -7.83
N SER A 94 -16.06 -10.06 -7.04
CA SER A 94 -16.36 -11.48 -7.29
C SER A 94 -16.17 -12.40 -6.07
N ARG A 95 -16.36 -13.66 -6.29
CA ARG A 95 -16.27 -14.89 -5.50
C ARG A 95 -15.01 -15.00 -4.61
N GLU A 96 -14.87 -14.10 -3.64
CA GLU A 96 -13.81 -14.20 -2.66
C GLU A 96 -14.06 -15.38 -1.72
N ASN A 97 -13.03 -16.15 -1.40
CA ASN A 97 -13.14 -17.32 -0.55
C ASN A 97 -13.22 -16.94 0.95
N LEU A 98 -13.65 -17.89 1.77
CA LEU A 98 -13.75 -17.72 3.23
C LEU A 98 -12.43 -17.29 3.89
N ALA A 99 -11.29 -17.68 3.34
CA ALA A 99 -9.98 -17.32 3.85
C ALA A 99 -9.72 -15.81 3.71
N PHE A 100 -10.11 -15.20 2.59
CA PHE A 100 -10.05 -13.76 2.37
C PHE A 100 -10.90 -12.99 3.39
N TRP A 101 -12.13 -13.44 3.64
CA TRP A 101 -13.01 -12.79 4.63
C TRP A 101 -12.46 -12.88 6.05
N ARG A 102 -11.90 -14.03 6.44
CA ARG A 102 -11.23 -14.18 7.73
C ARG A 102 -10.01 -13.27 7.84
N TRP A 103 -9.19 -13.19 6.80
CA TRP A 103 -8.04 -12.29 6.74
C TRP A 103 -8.49 -10.83 6.88
N LEU A 104 -9.48 -10.39 6.12
CA LEU A 104 -10.01 -9.03 6.17
C LEU A 104 -10.51 -8.64 7.58
N LEU A 105 -11.23 -9.54 8.27
CA LEU A 105 -11.74 -9.31 9.63
C LEU A 105 -10.63 -9.26 10.68
N THR A 106 -9.56 -10.03 10.48
CA THR A 106 -8.44 -10.11 11.44
C THR A 106 -7.35 -9.07 11.16
N TYR A 107 -7.29 -8.52 9.96
CA TYR A 107 -6.26 -7.58 9.54
C TYR A 107 -6.10 -6.39 10.51
N ARG A 108 -7.18 -5.67 10.80
CA ARG A 108 -7.13 -4.50 11.70
C ARG A 108 -6.70 -4.85 13.13
N ARG A 109 -6.99 -6.07 13.59
CA ARG A 109 -6.68 -6.50 14.97
C ARG A 109 -5.27 -7.07 15.11
N ARG A 110 -4.72 -7.65 14.05
CA ARG A 110 -3.43 -8.36 14.08
C ARG A 110 -2.35 -7.68 13.25
N SER A 111 -2.64 -7.39 11.98
CA SER A 111 -1.63 -6.87 11.07
C SER A 111 -1.37 -5.37 11.26
N LEU A 112 -2.42 -4.56 11.40
CA LEU A 112 -2.26 -3.11 11.54
C LEU A 112 -1.43 -2.71 12.78
N PRO A 113 -1.65 -3.26 14.00
CA PRO A 113 -0.78 -2.95 15.14
C PRO A 113 0.70 -3.34 14.91
N THR A 114 0.94 -4.47 14.26
CA THR A 114 2.30 -4.93 13.93
C THR A 114 2.97 -3.99 12.93
N VAL A 115 2.26 -3.57 11.89
CA VAL A 115 2.76 -2.59 10.92
C VAL A 115 3.04 -1.25 11.58
N MET A 116 2.13 -0.77 12.44
CA MET A 116 2.33 0.50 13.16
C MET A 116 3.51 0.45 14.12
N ALA A 117 3.74 -0.68 14.80
CA ALA A 117 4.92 -0.88 15.64
C ALA A 117 6.20 -0.86 14.79
N ALA A 118 6.23 -1.58 13.68
CA ALA A 118 7.38 -1.57 12.78
C ALA A 118 7.69 -0.16 12.23
N ILE A 119 6.65 0.62 11.89
CA ILE A 119 6.83 2.02 11.46
C ILE A 119 7.43 2.87 12.58
N ALA A 120 6.97 2.71 13.82
CA ALA A 120 7.51 3.44 14.96
C ALA A 120 8.97 3.09 15.24
N ASP A 121 9.36 1.82 15.02
CA ASP A 121 10.70 1.33 15.29
C ASP A 121 11.69 1.66 14.15
N ASP A 122 11.26 1.46 12.89
CA ASP A 122 12.16 1.48 11.73
C ASP A 122 11.97 2.70 10.80
N ALA A 123 10.89 3.47 10.95
CA ALA A 123 10.59 4.65 10.12
C ALA A 123 10.20 5.90 10.95
N ASN A 124 10.77 6.07 12.12
CA ASN A 124 10.52 7.24 12.99
C ASN A 124 10.99 8.57 12.39
N HIS A 125 11.84 8.52 11.38
CA HIS A 125 12.33 9.65 10.60
C HIS A 125 11.41 10.04 9.44
N ALA A 126 10.53 9.12 9.02
CA ALA A 126 9.66 9.29 7.86
C ALA A 126 8.35 10.03 8.21
N GLU A 127 7.81 10.75 7.25
CA GLU A 127 6.48 11.34 7.38
C GLU A 127 5.39 10.27 7.27
N LEU A 128 4.55 10.12 8.31
CA LEU A 128 3.49 9.11 8.37
C LEU A 128 2.12 9.71 8.01
N HIS A 129 1.51 9.20 6.93
CA HIS A 129 0.14 9.51 6.56
C HIS A 129 -0.80 8.33 6.82
N LEU A 130 -1.66 8.44 7.83
CA LEU A 130 -2.70 7.46 8.11
C LEU A 130 -4.03 7.89 7.45
N LEU A 131 -4.36 7.29 6.31
CA LEU A 131 -5.50 7.67 5.48
C LEU A 131 -6.69 6.73 5.73
N ARG A 132 -7.78 7.27 6.27
CA ARG A 132 -8.98 6.50 6.62
C ARG A 132 -10.15 6.70 5.67
N THR A 133 -10.06 7.65 4.76
CA THR A 133 -11.12 7.96 3.81
C THR A 133 -10.56 8.18 2.39
N PRO A 134 -11.33 7.88 1.34
CA PRO A 134 -10.93 8.21 -0.03
C PRO A 134 -10.67 9.71 -0.23
N HIS A 135 -11.43 10.57 0.47
CA HIS A 135 -11.23 12.01 0.41
C HIS A 135 -9.84 12.43 0.92
N ALA A 136 -9.38 11.82 2.03
CA ALA A 136 -8.03 12.08 2.55
C ALA A 136 -6.94 11.67 1.54
N VAL A 137 -7.17 10.61 0.77
CA VAL A 137 -6.25 10.21 -0.31
C VAL A 137 -6.25 11.22 -1.45
N GLU A 138 -7.43 11.69 -1.89
CA GLU A 138 -7.51 12.72 -2.93
C GLU A 138 -6.84 14.03 -2.48
N GLN A 139 -6.97 14.40 -1.21
CA GLN A 139 -6.27 15.56 -0.65
C GLN A 139 -4.75 15.38 -0.68
N LEU A 140 -4.24 14.20 -0.28
CA LEU A 140 -2.82 13.91 -0.36
C LEU A 140 -2.30 13.97 -1.80
N LEU A 141 -3.03 13.38 -2.75
CA LEU A 141 -2.68 13.43 -4.18
C LEU A 141 -2.67 14.86 -4.73
N ALA A 142 -3.63 15.69 -4.32
CA ALA A 142 -3.68 17.10 -4.72
C ALA A 142 -2.52 17.91 -4.14
N GLN A 143 -2.07 17.60 -2.93
CA GLN A 143 -0.89 18.21 -2.31
C GLN A 143 0.40 17.78 -2.98
N ALA A 144 0.49 16.51 -3.35
CA ALA A 144 1.65 15.94 -4.04
C ALA A 144 1.84 16.49 -5.47
N ASN A 145 0.75 16.87 -6.14
CA ASN A 145 0.79 17.47 -7.48
C ASN A 145 -0.05 18.75 -7.54
N PRO A 146 0.45 19.88 -7.03
CA PRO A 146 -0.29 21.15 -7.02
C PRO A 146 -0.59 21.70 -8.42
N THR A 147 0.03 21.16 -9.47
CA THR A 147 -0.15 21.61 -10.88
C THR A 147 -1.22 20.79 -11.61
N ALA A 148 -1.71 19.70 -11.03
CA ALA A 148 -2.78 18.92 -11.64
C ALA A 148 -4.09 19.72 -11.57
N PRO A 149 -4.79 19.97 -12.71
CA PRO A 149 -6.11 20.58 -12.67
C PRO A 149 -7.03 19.67 -11.83
N PRO A 150 -7.95 20.23 -11.03
CA PRO A 150 -8.93 19.44 -10.31
C PRO A 150 -9.65 18.57 -11.34
N ASP A 151 -9.67 17.28 -11.11
CA ASP A 151 -10.35 16.29 -11.96
C ASP A 151 -11.75 16.82 -12.23
N GLN A 152 -12.01 17.22 -13.49
CA GLN A 152 -13.29 17.77 -13.89
C GLN A 152 -14.31 16.65 -13.73
N ALA A 153 -14.98 16.67 -12.59
CA ALA A 153 -16.18 15.89 -12.36
C ALA A 153 -17.25 16.34 -13.40
N ARG A 154 -17.31 15.65 -14.53
CA ARG A 154 -18.43 15.65 -15.44
C ARG A 154 -19.19 14.33 -15.36
#